data_03b52d06ec1bfb12e08a70eb66aae9e4
#
_entry.id   03b52d06ec1bfb12e08a70eb66aae9e4
#
_cell.length_a   1.000
_cell.length_b   1.000
_cell.length_c   1.000
_cell.angle_alpha   90.00
_cell.angle_beta   90.00
_cell.angle_gamma   90.00
#
_symmetry.space_group_name_H-M   'P 1'
#
loop_
_entity.id
_entity.type
_entity.pdbx_description
1 polymer ?
#
loop_
_entity_poly.entity_id
_entity_poly.type
_entity_poly.pdbx_seq_one_letter_code
_entity_poly.pdbx_strand_id
1 'polypeptide(L)'
;MILILGGTTEGRKAVQVVESAGKPYYYSTVGNEQAIEAVHAIRLTGGMDEEKMAQFCREKKISLLVDAAHPFAIRLHRTERQYPAHDKRLIWCTDYAAAIDRLRADGICNLLALTGVKTIAKLRPYWEQTPCWFRILNRKESLSLAESDGFPKERIIFFHEGEDEKKLLDQLHPDAVLTKESGESGYFKEKVEAAQACGIPVYVIQRPPLPDSFTFVQGMEGLRKAIERLAPGFFPLRSGFTTGTCATAAAKAALVALLSQTVQTTSCITLPSGEKITPPVTATEWADNAALCTVIKDSGDDPDVTNGCSVIARIELQAGQSPTPAFLFRAGEGVGTVTLPGLGLEIGGPAINATPRRLITGELTTILEENGLSGKIKEVVVTISVPGGKELAARTFNPKLGIIGGISIIGTSGIVRPFSNDAFLASIRKEAEVAKAIGCSRLVINSGAKSERFLKGYLSERLSEELPPQMFVHYGNFIGKTLKIAAELQFDEVVMGIMIGKAVKLA
;
A
#
# COMPACT_ATOMS: atom_id res chain seq x y z
N MET A 1 -12.61 -11.00 20.37
CA MET A 1 -11.20 -10.88 20.78
C MET A 1 -10.31 -11.36 19.64
N ILE A 2 -9.23 -10.64 19.32
CA ILE A 2 -8.26 -11.03 18.28
C ILE A 2 -7.05 -11.70 18.92
N LEU A 3 -6.52 -12.76 18.27
CA LEU A 3 -5.23 -13.37 18.59
C LEU A 3 -4.30 -13.19 17.39
N ILE A 4 -3.13 -12.59 17.63
CA ILE A 4 -2.05 -12.46 16.64
C ILE A 4 -0.96 -13.47 16.96
N LEU A 5 -0.61 -14.33 16.02
CA LEU A 5 0.58 -15.17 16.06
C LEU A 5 1.72 -14.40 15.42
N GLY A 6 2.74 -14.07 16.22
CA GLY A 6 3.81 -13.15 15.82
C GLY A 6 5.20 -13.78 15.85
N GLY A 7 6.21 -12.96 16.11
CA GLY A 7 7.63 -13.37 16.11
C GLY A 7 8.37 -12.93 14.84
N THR A 8 7.74 -12.17 13.97
CA THR A 8 8.30 -11.68 12.69
C THR A 8 8.11 -10.17 12.53
N THR A 9 8.65 -9.60 11.47
CA THR A 9 8.39 -8.20 11.07
C THR A 9 6.91 -7.99 10.75
N GLU A 10 6.27 -8.96 10.10
CA GLU A 10 4.84 -8.98 9.80
C GLU A 10 4.00 -8.97 11.08
N GLY A 11 4.44 -9.70 12.12
CA GLY A 11 3.82 -9.68 13.44
C GLY A 11 3.85 -8.28 14.08
N ARG A 12 4.94 -7.54 13.96
CA ARG A 12 5.02 -6.14 14.42
C ARG A 12 4.08 -5.20 13.65
N LYS A 13 4.02 -5.35 12.33
CA LYS A 13 3.07 -4.59 11.48
C LYS A 13 1.62 -4.91 11.88
N ALA A 14 1.30 -6.18 12.15
CA ALA A 14 -0.03 -6.59 12.60
C ALA A 14 -0.38 -5.98 13.97
N VAL A 15 0.58 -5.92 14.90
CA VAL A 15 0.43 -5.23 16.19
C VAL A 15 0.09 -3.75 15.97
N GLN A 16 0.83 -3.03 15.13
CA GLN A 16 0.57 -1.61 14.85
C GLN A 16 -0.85 -1.37 14.33
N VAL A 17 -1.33 -2.24 13.44
CA VAL A 17 -2.70 -2.16 12.92
C VAL A 17 -3.73 -2.36 14.04
N VAL A 18 -3.60 -3.45 14.80
CA VAL A 18 -4.59 -3.84 15.81
C VAL A 18 -4.56 -2.89 17.02
N GLU A 19 -3.39 -2.40 17.40
CA GLU A 19 -3.21 -1.41 18.49
C GLU A 19 -3.99 -0.11 18.23
N SER A 20 -4.12 0.29 16.97
CA SER A 20 -4.86 1.49 16.57
C SER A 20 -6.37 1.44 16.91
N ALA A 21 -6.89 0.28 17.27
CA ALA A 21 -8.28 0.11 17.72
C ALA A 21 -8.50 0.54 19.19
N GLY A 22 -7.43 0.67 19.99
CA GLY A 22 -7.52 0.97 21.41
C GLY A 22 -8.23 -0.13 22.23
N LYS A 23 -8.23 -1.36 21.76
CA LYS A 23 -8.94 -2.50 22.37
C LYS A 23 -7.95 -3.62 22.71
N PRO A 24 -8.18 -4.38 23.80
CA PRO A 24 -7.34 -5.52 24.14
C PRO A 24 -7.32 -6.60 23.07
N TYR A 25 -6.15 -7.19 22.86
CA TYR A 25 -5.93 -8.35 21.97
C TYR A 25 -4.79 -9.20 22.49
N TYR A 26 -4.70 -10.45 22.02
CA TYR A 26 -3.60 -11.36 22.38
C TYR A 26 -2.51 -11.32 21.31
N TYR A 27 -1.25 -11.28 21.75
CA TYR A 27 -0.09 -11.40 20.89
C TYR A 27 0.79 -12.56 21.37
N SER A 28 0.91 -13.60 20.56
CA SER A 28 1.63 -14.85 20.88
C SER A 28 2.95 -14.95 20.13
N THR A 29 4.02 -15.28 20.85
CA THR A 29 5.35 -15.57 20.31
C THR A 29 5.94 -16.80 20.99
N VAL A 30 6.80 -17.54 20.27
CA VAL A 30 7.50 -18.70 20.85
C VAL A 30 8.52 -18.26 21.91
N GLY A 31 9.29 -17.21 21.61
CA GLY A 31 10.27 -16.61 22.51
C GLY A 31 9.84 -15.24 23.02
N ASN A 32 10.59 -14.71 24.00
CA ASN A 32 10.32 -13.39 24.59
C ASN A 32 11.13 -12.24 23.95
N GLU A 33 11.92 -12.55 22.95
CA GLU A 33 12.97 -11.66 22.40
C GLU A 33 12.43 -10.49 21.56
N GLN A 34 11.18 -10.57 21.09
CA GLN A 34 10.63 -9.54 20.22
C GLN A 34 10.01 -8.39 21.04
N ALA A 35 10.66 -7.22 21.03
CA ALA A 35 10.08 -6.00 21.54
C ALA A 35 8.94 -5.53 20.62
N ILE A 36 7.79 -5.20 21.20
CA ILE A 36 6.68 -4.52 20.58
C ILE A 36 6.29 -3.30 21.40
N GLU A 37 5.99 -2.19 20.73
CA GLU A 37 5.40 -1.01 21.35
C GLU A 37 3.86 -1.17 21.30
N ALA A 38 3.28 -1.65 22.40
CA ALA A 38 1.85 -1.91 22.48
C ALA A 38 1.35 -1.76 23.90
N VAL A 39 0.25 -1.02 24.08
CA VAL A 39 -0.40 -0.74 25.35
C VAL A 39 -1.54 -1.73 25.62
N HIS A 40 -2.21 -2.19 24.55
CA HIS A 40 -3.41 -3.03 24.65
C HIS A 40 -3.11 -4.52 24.40
N ALA A 41 -1.86 -4.88 24.08
CA ALA A 41 -1.46 -6.26 23.82
C ALA A 41 -1.33 -7.08 25.11
N ILE A 42 -2.04 -8.19 25.19
CA ILE A 42 -1.84 -9.24 26.20
C ILE A 42 -0.84 -10.25 25.63
N ARG A 43 0.40 -10.23 26.12
CA ARG A 43 1.47 -11.08 25.60
C ARG A 43 1.34 -12.51 26.09
N LEU A 44 1.55 -13.43 25.15
CA LEU A 44 1.66 -14.87 25.40
C LEU A 44 3.02 -15.35 24.92
N THR A 45 3.73 -16.07 25.73
CA THR A 45 5.04 -16.66 25.41
C THR A 45 4.99 -18.18 25.51
N GLY A 46 5.70 -18.86 24.62
CA GLY A 46 5.72 -20.31 24.51
C GLY A 46 4.93 -20.85 23.32
N GLY A 47 5.36 -21.99 22.81
CA GLY A 47 4.66 -22.68 21.73
C GLY A 47 3.33 -23.26 22.20
N MET A 48 2.29 -23.12 21.41
CA MET A 48 1.01 -23.81 21.59
C MET A 48 0.89 -24.90 20.53
N ASP A 49 0.57 -26.11 20.95
CA ASP A 49 0.12 -27.18 20.06
C ASP A 49 -1.35 -26.94 19.64
N GLU A 50 -1.86 -27.77 18.75
CA GLU A 50 -3.21 -27.61 18.18
C GLU A 50 -4.30 -27.67 19.24
N GLU A 51 -4.19 -28.60 20.22
CA GLU A 51 -5.18 -28.76 21.28
C GLU A 51 -5.21 -27.56 22.22
N LYS A 52 -4.02 -27.09 22.66
CA LYS A 52 -3.88 -25.91 23.50
C LYS A 52 -4.35 -24.65 22.80
N MET A 53 -4.04 -24.49 21.51
CA MET A 53 -4.53 -23.37 20.70
C MET A 53 -6.05 -23.38 20.61
N ALA A 54 -6.66 -24.53 20.30
CA ALA A 54 -8.09 -24.66 20.20
C ALA A 54 -8.79 -24.41 21.55
N GLN A 55 -8.21 -24.91 22.65
CA GLN A 55 -8.71 -24.65 24.02
C GLN A 55 -8.62 -23.16 24.35
N PHE A 56 -7.46 -22.53 24.11
CA PHE A 56 -7.26 -21.10 24.35
C PHE A 56 -8.25 -20.23 23.57
N CYS A 57 -8.45 -20.54 22.29
CA CYS A 57 -9.41 -19.82 21.45
C CYS A 57 -10.85 -19.90 22.01
N ARG A 58 -11.26 -21.05 22.50
CA ARG A 58 -12.57 -21.22 23.13
C ARG A 58 -12.68 -20.45 24.45
N GLU A 59 -11.73 -20.62 25.36
CA GLU A 59 -11.73 -19.99 26.69
C GLU A 59 -11.69 -18.46 26.61
N LYS A 60 -10.85 -17.91 25.71
CA LYS A 60 -10.69 -16.46 25.54
C LYS A 60 -11.62 -15.86 24.53
N LYS A 61 -12.56 -16.65 23.98
CA LYS A 61 -13.54 -16.21 22.97
C LYS A 61 -12.87 -15.49 21.80
N ILE A 62 -11.81 -16.09 21.27
CA ILE A 62 -11.11 -15.56 20.09
C ILE A 62 -12.05 -15.67 18.90
N SER A 63 -12.37 -14.55 18.27
CA SER A 63 -13.25 -14.46 17.10
C SER A 63 -12.49 -14.33 15.79
N LEU A 64 -11.21 -13.93 15.87
CA LEU A 64 -10.34 -13.78 14.70
C LEU A 64 -8.90 -14.13 15.08
N LEU A 65 -8.27 -14.98 14.28
CA LEU A 65 -6.88 -15.32 14.37
C LEU A 65 -6.13 -14.65 13.21
N VAL A 66 -5.13 -13.85 13.55
CA VAL A 66 -4.22 -13.22 12.60
C VAL A 66 -2.91 -13.96 12.67
N ASP A 67 -2.60 -14.71 11.65
CA ASP A 67 -1.35 -15.42 11.60
C ASP A 67 -0.30 -14.61 10.85
N ALA A 68 0.62 -14.03 11.57
CA ALA A 68 1.76 -13.27 11.12
C ALA A 68 3.06 -13.86 11.67
N ALA A 69 3.09 -15.19 11.96
CA ALA A 69 4.25 -15.92 12.39
C ALA A 69 5.25 -16.11 11.23
N HIS A 70 6.15 -17.02 11.24
CA HIS A 70 7.19 -17.16 10.22
C HIS A 70 6.60 -17.40 8.79
N PRO A 71 7.20 -16.88 7.69
CA PRO A 71 6.68 -16.99 6.30
C PRO A 71 6.45 -18.44 5.81
N PHE A 72 7.04 -19.44 6.45
CA PHE A 72 6.76 -20.86 6.22
C PHE A 72 5.59 -21.41 7.03
N ALA A 73 5.07 -20.64 7.99
CA ALA A 73 3.88 -21.01 8.72
C ALA A 73 2.61 -20.48 8.06
N ILE A 74 2.72 -19.44 7.16
CA ILE A 74 1.52 -18.79 6.63
C ILE A 74 1.77 -18.17 5.27
N ARG A 75 0.83 -18.43 4.38
CA ARG A 75 0.63 -17.61 3.18
C ARG A 75 -0.16 -16.37 3.51
N LEU A 76 0.53 -15.26 3.60
CA LEU A 76 -0.01 -13.95 3.28
C LEU A 76 0.21 -13.66 1.79
N HIS A 77 0.08 -14.63 0.91
CA HIS A 77 0.00 -14.42 -0.55
C HIS A 77 -0.14 -15.75 -1.28
N ARG A 78 -1.12 -15.82 -2.20
CA ARG A 78 -0.71 -16.13 -3.55
C ARG A 78 0.09 -14.92 -4.03
N THR A 79 1.39 -15.00 -3.97
CA THR A 79 2.23 -14.26 -4.89
C THR A 79 1.77 -14.74 -6.26
N GLU A 80 1.00 -13.95 -6.99
CA GLU A 80 1.11 -13.97 -8.42
C GLU A 80 2.61 -13.95 -8.63
N ARG A 81 3.13 -14.99 -9.25
CA ARG A 81 4.57 -15.25 -9.32
C ARG A 81 5.17 -13.97 -9.89
N GLN A 82 5.91 -13.24 -9.08
CA GLN A 82 6.64 -12.03 -9.52
C GLN A 82 7.68 -12.38 -10.61
N TYR A 83 7.85 -13.69 -10.85
CA TYR A 83 8.78 -14.24 -11.81
C TYR A 83 7.99 -15.07 -12.81
N PRO A 84 8.22 -14.86 -14.14
CA PRO A 84 7.56 -15.63 -15.18
C PRO A 84 7.75 -17.12 -14.95
N ALA A 85 6.69 -17.91 -15.14
CA ALA A 85 6.72 -19.36 -15.01
C ALA A 85 7.70 -20.07 -15.96
N HIS A 86 8.30 -19.33 -16.88
CA HIS A 86 9.21 -19.79 -17.93
C HIS A 86 10.67 -19.37 -17.76
N ASP A 87 11.08 -18.74 -16.63
CA ASP A 87 12.51 -18.54 -16.38
C ASP A 87 13.14 -19.90 -16.06
N LYS A 88 13.85 -20.48 -17.05
CA LYS A 88 14.51 -21.79 -16.95
C LYS A 88 15.56 -21.88 -15.82
N ARG A 89 15.94 -20.74 -15.24
CA ARG A 89 16.90 -20.64 -14.12
C ARG A 89 16.25 -20.67 -12.76
N LEU A 90 14.90 -20.59 -12.67
CA LEU A 90 14.14 -20.63 -11.43
C LEU A 90 13.36 -21.95 -11.33
N ILE A 91 13.83 -22.86 -10.48
CA ILE A 91 13.34 -24.23 -10.37
C ILE A 91 12.53 -24.37 -9.09
N TRP A 92 11.24 -24.59 -9.20
CA TRP A 92 10.32 -24.70 -8.06
C TRP A 92 10.21 -26.15 -7.59
N CYS A 93 10.47 -26.37 -6.30
CA CYS A 93 10.40 -27.69 -5.64
C CYS A 93 9.31 -27.67 -4.55
N THR A 94 8.49 -28.71 -4.50
CA THR A 94 7.39 -28.82 -3.52
C THR A 94 7.88 -28.91 -2.08
N ASP A 95 9.00 -29.58 -1.89
CA ASP A 95 9.63 -29.81 -0.58
C ASP A 95 11.14 -30.05 -0.72
N TYR A 96 11.80 -30.35 0.40
CA TYR A 96 13.25 -30.60 0.44
C TYR A 96 13.65 -31.92 -0.23
N ALA A 97 12.79 -32.94 -0.19
CA ALA A 97 13.07 -34.22 -0.85
C ALA A 97 13.06 -34.03 -2.38
N ALA A 98 12.03 -33.40 -2.91
CA ALA A 98 11.94 -33.04 -4.33
C ALA A 98 13.12 -32.14 -4.77
N ALA A 99 13.57 -31.23 -3.92
CA ALA A 99 14.74 -30.40 -4.21
C ALA A 99 16.02 -31.23 -4.28
N ILE A 100 16.25 -32.17 -3.35
CA ILE A 100 17.41 -33.06 -3.35
C ILE A 100 17.44 -33.89 -4.62
N ASP A 101 16.31 -34.51 -4.97
CA ASP A 101 16.20 -35.34 -6.18
C ASP A 101 16.50 -34.53 -7.44
N ARG A 102 15.98 -33.31 -7.48
CA ARG A 102 16.20 -32.42 -8.62
C ARG A 102 17.65 -31.92 -8.71
N LEU A 103 18.26 -31.51 -7.60
CA LEU A 103 19.67 -31.11 -7.54
C LEU A 103 20.61 -32.22 -8.02
N ARG A 104 20.32 -33.48 -7.64
CA ARG A 104 21.07 -34.67 -8.10
C ARG A 104 20.87 -34.92 -9.58
N ALA A 105 19.63 -34.85 -10.06
CA ALA A 105 19.31 -35.05 -11.48
C ALA A 105 19.98 -34.00 -12.39
N ASP A 106 20.08 -32.78 -11.92
CA ASP A 106 20.70 -31.66 -12.64
C ASP A 106 22.23 -31.63 -12.46
N GLY A 107 22.83 -32.58 -11.69
CA GLY A 107 24.27 -32.72 -11.54
C GLY A 107 24.95 -31.61 -10.72
N ILE A 108 24.23 -30.98 -9.80
CA ILE A 108 24.78 -29.91 -8.97
C ILE A 108 25.80 -30.47 -7.98
N CYS A 109 27.03 -29.96 -8.03
CA CYS A 109 28.16 -30.45 -7.25
C CYS A 109 28.63 -29.48 -6.14
N ASN A 110 28.20 -28.21 -6.19
CA ASN A 110 28.52 -27.18 -5.19
C ASN A 110 27.28 -26.34 -4.93
N LEU A 111 26.60 -26.53 -3.80
CA LEU A 111 25.34 -25.89 -3.46
C LEU A 111 25.51 -24.80 -2.42
N LEU A 112 24.90 -23.62 -2.64
CA LEU A 112 24.72 -22.61 -1.60
C LEU A 112 23.28 -22.64 -1.06
N ALA A 113 23.10 -23.11 0.18
CA ALA A 113 21.81 -23.19 0.85
C ALA A 113 21.55 -21.93 1.70
N LEU A 114 20.62 -21.08 1.23
CA LEU A 114 20.16 -19.86 1.90
C LEU A 114 18.84 -20.09 2.66
N THR A 115 18.69 -21.30 3.22
CA THR A 115 17.42 -21.78 3.81
C THR A 115 17.40 -21.74 5.34
N GLY A 116 18.55 -21.42 5.97
CA GLY A 116 18.72 -21.25 7.41
C GLY A 116 19.00 -22.58 8.16
N VAL A 117 19.50 -22.47 9.39
CA VAL A 117 20.06 -23.58 10.18
C VAL A 117 19.12 -24.77 10.38
N LYS A 118 17.83 -24.56 10.63
CA LYS A 118 16.85 -25.64 10.85
C LYS A 118 16.66 -26.58 9.65
N THR A 119 17.28 -26.28 8.52
CA THR A 119 17.15 -27.08 7.30
C THR A 119 18.39 -27.93 7.01
N ILE A 120 19.43 -27.79 7.81
CA ILE A 120 20.65 -28.61 7.72
C ILE A 120 20.27 -30.08 7.82
N ALA A 121 19.52 -30.47 8.84
CA ALA A 121 19.05 -31.85 9.01
C ALA A 121 18.21 -32.35 7.81
N LYS A 122 17.39 -31.51 7.23
CA LYS A 122 16.53 -31.87 6.06
C LYS A 122 17.33 -32.10 4.79
N LEU A 123 18.47 -31.42 4.65
CA LEU A 123 19.36 -31.54 3.48
C LEU A 123 20.54 -32.50 3.75
N ARG A 124 20.57 -33.20 4.91
CA ARG A 124 21.59 -34.17 5.23
C ARG A 124 21.85 -35.20 4.15
N PRO A 125 20.83 -35.84 3.51
CA PRO A 125 21.04 -36.81 2.43
C PRO A 125 21.80 -36.25 1.21
N TYR A 126 21.84 -34.91 1.07
CA TYR A 126 22.57 -34.25 -0.01
C TYR A 126 23.98 -33.83 0.44
N TRP A 127 24.10 -33.05 1.53
CA TRP A 127 25.37 -32.44 1.92
C TRP A 127 26.40 -33.43 2.48
N GLU A 128 26.00 -34.62 2.93
CA GLU A 128 26.94 -35.70 3.29
C GLU A 128 27.69 -36.25 2.08
N GLN A 129 27.13 -36.11 0.88
CA GLN A 129 27.70 -36.67 -0.35
C GLN A 129 28.21 -35.59 -1.33
N THR A 130 27.75 -34.34 -1.15
CA THR A 130 27.99 -33.24 -2.09
C THR A 130 28.37 -31.97 -1.36
N PRO A 131 29.40 -31.22 -1.80
CA PRO A 131 29.72 -29.91 -1.23
C PRO A 131 28.53 -28.99 -1.12
N CYS A 132 28.28 -28.48 0.09
CA CYS A 132 27.17 -27.62 0.38
C CYS A 132 27.56 -26.57 1.42
N TRP A 133 27.28 -25.30 1.13
CA TRP A 133 27.46 -24.19 2.05
C TRP A 133 26.12 -23.80 2.65
N PHE A 134 26.07 -23.52 3.98
CA PHE A 134 24.87 -23.00 4.62
C PHE A 134 25.09 -21.60 5.15
N ARG A 135 24.22 -20.67 4.78
CA ARG A 135 24.18 -19.35 5.41
C ARG A 135 23.18 -19.34 6.57
N ILE A 136 23.67 -19.03 7.76
CA ILE A 136 22.90 -19.02 9.01
C ILE A 136 23.08 -17.70 9.75
N LEU A 137 22.18 -17.42 10.71
CA LEU A 137 22.33 -16.28 11.60
C LEU A 137 23.49 -16.53 12.58
N ASN A 138 24.30 -15.51 12.85
CA ASN A 138 25.38 -15.56 13.83
C ASN A 138 24.83 -15.54 15.26
N ARG A 139 24.32 -16.67 15.71
CA ARG A 139 23.76 -16.88 17.07
C ARG A 139 24.29 -18.19 17.64
N LYS A 140 24.49 -18.23 18.98
CA LYS A 140 24.95 -19.42 19.66
C LYS A 140 24.04 -20.64 19.41
N GLU A 141 22.73 -20.43 19.43
CA GLU A 141 21.73 -21.47 19.19
C GLU A 141 21.82 -22.03 17.76
N SER A 142 22.12 -21.16 16.78
CA SER A 142 22.29 -21.59 15.37
C SER A 142 23.53 -22.45 15.21
N LEU A 143 24.63 -22.07 15.86
CA LEU A 143 25.86 -22.86 15.84
C LEU A 143 25.68 -24.19 16.54
N SER A 144 25.12 -24.22 17.76
CA SER A 144 24.84 -25.44 18.48
C SER A 144 23.94 -26.40 17.71
N LEU A 145 22.93 -25.88 16.98
CA LEU A 145 22.07 -26.72 16.17
C LEU A 145 22.82 -27.31 14.96
N ALA A 146 23.63 -26.52 14.27
CA ALA A 146 24.43 -27.00 13.15
C ALA A 146 25.45 -28.08 13.62
N GLU A 147 26.07 -27.88 14.77
CA GLU A 147 26.97 -28.87 15.40
C GLU A 147 26.24 -30.16 15.77
N SER A 148 25.05 -30.05 16.37
CA SER A 148 24.24 -31.23 16.73
C SER A 148 23.80 -32.04 15.49
N ASP A 149 23.61 -31.36 14.37
CA ASP A 149 23.32 -31.97 13.08
C ASP A 149 24.57 -32.55 12.39
N GLY A 150 25.77 -32.36 12.95
CA GLY A 150 27.04 -32.88 12.41
C GLY A 150 27.53 -32.14 11.18
N PHE A 151 27.06 -30.92 10.96
CA PHE A 151 27.45 -30.13 9.77
C PHE A 151 28.84 -29.50 9.93
N PRO A 152 29.73 -29.57 8.92
CA PRO A 152 31.08 -29.02 8.97
C PRO A 152 31.11 -27.49 9.21
N LYS A 153 31.83 -27.04 10.24
CA LYS A 153 31.92 -25.62 10.63
C LYS A 153 32.52 -24.75 9.53
N GLU A 154 33.48 -25.27 8.80
CA GLU A 154 34.17 -24.58 7.68
C GLU A 154 33.27 -24.30 6.49
N ARG A 155 32.08 -24.89 6.43
CA ARG A 155 31.06 -24.66 5.38
C ARG A 155 29.88 -23.80 5.86
N ILE A 156 30.01 -23.21 7.05
CA ILE A 156 29.03 -22.29 7.60
C ILE A 156 29.41 -20.85 7.23
N ILE A 157 28.44 -20.10 6.72
CA ILE A 157 28.55 -18.68 6.42
C ILE A 157 27.57 -17.94 7.32
N PHE A 158 28.00 -16.81 7.90
CA PHE A 158 27.13 -15.99 8.71
C PHE A 158 26.43 -14.93 7.86
N PHE A 159 25.14 -14.75 8.10
CA PHE A 159 24.37 -13.68 7.50
C PHE A 159 24.68 -12.34 8.19
N HIS A 160 24.97 -11.31 7.40
CA HIS A 160 25.08 -9.94 7.84
C HIS A 160 24.05 -9.08 7.09
N GLU A 161 23.32 -8.24 7.84
CA GLU A 161 22.32 -7.36 7.23
C GLU A 161 23.00 -6.30 6.33
N GLY A 162 22.47 -6.12 5.10
CA GLY A 162 23.05 -5.21 4.11
C GLY A 162 24.25 -5.76 3.33
N GLU A 163 24.56 -7.06 3.47
CA GLU A 163 25.59 -7.71 2.68
C GLU A 163 25.19 -7.85 1.20
N ASP A 164 26.15 -7.62 0.30
CA ASP A 164 25.94 -7.77 -1.12
C ASP A 164 25.90 -9.26 -1.50
N GLU A 165 24.72 -9.76 -1.83
CA GLU A 165 24.48 -11.16 -2.23
C GLU A 165 25.38 -11.57 -3.42
N LYS A 166 25.68 -10.66 -4.35
CA LYS A 166 26.53 -10.94 -5.51
C LYS A 166 27.96 -11.24 -5.11
N LYS A 167 28.53 -10.50 -4.14
CA LYS A 167 29.90 -10.76 -3.64
C LYS A 167 30.03 -12.16 -3.05
N LEU A 168 29.02 -12.62 -2.33
CA LEU A 168 28.99 -13.97 -1.78
C LEU A 168 29.01 -15.03 -2.89
N LEU A 169 28.22 -14.83 -3.95
CA LEU A 169 28.18 -15.73 -5.10
C LEU A 169 29.51 -15.74 -5.88
N ASP A 170 30.11 -14.57 -6.04
CA ASP A 170 31.42 -14.41 -6.70
C ASP A 170 32.57 -15.03 -5.88
N GLN A 171 32.46 -15.17 -4.56
CA GLN A 171 33.46 -15.81 -3.69
C GLN A 171 33.32 -17.33 -3.66
N LEU A 172 32.12 -17.83 -3.64
CA LEU A 172 31.86 -19.27 -3.44
C LEU A 172 31.72 -20.04 -4.74
N HIS A 173 31.45 -19.35 -5.85
CA HIS A 173 31.21 -19.95 -7.17
C HIS A 173 30.29 -21.19 -7.08
N PRO A 174 29.07 -21.08 -6.49
CA PRO A 174 28.18 -22.23 -6.38
C PRO A 174 27.57 -22.57 -7.75
N ASP A 175 27.38 -23.88 -8.01
CA ASP A 175 26.66 -24.34 -9.21
C ASP A 175 25.16 -24.00 -9.14
N ALA A 176 24.63 -23.89 -7.92
CA ALA A 176 23.22 -23.54 -7.68
C ALA A 176 23.01 -22.87 -6.32
N VAL A 177 21.94 -22.10 -6.22
CA VAL A 177 21.42 -21.56 -4.96
C VAL A 177 20.12 -22.27 -4.60
N LEU A 178 19.99 -22.71 -3.34
CA LEU A 178 18.73 -23.21 -2.79
C LEU A 178 18.18 -22.18 -1.79
N THR A 179 16.98 -21.72 -2.03
CA THR A 179 16.28 -20.78 -1.14
C THR A 179 14.86 -21.24 -0.86
N LYS A 180 14.16 -20.51 0.02
CA LYS A 180 12.75 -20.71 0.31
C LYS A 180 11.95 -19.55 -0.30
N GLU A 181 10.72 -19.84 -0.72
CA GLU A 181 9.75 -18.80 -1.07
C GLU A 181 9.44 -17.98 0.19
N SER A 182 10.29 -17.00 0.52
CA SER A 182 10.14 -16.11 1.69
C SER A 182 9.68 -14.73 1.26
N GLY A 183 9.07 -13.95 2.20
CA GLY A 183 8.69 -12.57 1.99
C GLY A 183 9.90 -11.61 2.06
N GLU A 184 9.61 -10.31 2.17
CA GLU A 184 10.62 -9.23 2.28
C GLU A 184 11.64 -9.49 3.40
N SER A 185 11.18 -9.95 4.57
CA SER A 185 12.05 -10.28 5.71
C SER A 185 13.03 -11.44 5.45
N GLY A 186 12.80 -12.22 4.39
CA GLY A 186 13.66 -13.32 3.98
C GLY A 186 14.60 -12.98 2.82
N TYR A 187 14.56 -11.74 2.33
CA TYR A 187 15.39 -11.26 1.20
C TYR A 187 15.30 -12.18 -0.04
N PHE A 188 14.08 -12.66 -0.34
CA PHE A 188 13.91 -13.61 -1.44
C PHE A 188 14.22 -12.99 -2.79
N LYS A 189 13.75 -11.77 -3.01
CA LYS A 189 13.94 -11.03 -4.26
C LYS A 189 15.43 -10.77 -4.51
N GLU A 190 16.13 -10.26 -3.54
CA GLU A 190 17.56 -9.94 -3.61
C GLU A 190 18.41 -11.16 -3.93
N LYS A 191 18.10 -12.31 -3.29
CA LYS A 191 18.79 -13.58 -3.55
C LYS A 191 18.58 -14.09 -4.97
N VAL A 192 17.35 -14.00 -5.47
CA VAL A 192 17.01 -14.44 -6.82
C VAL A 192 17.67 -13.52 -7.87
N GLU A 193 17.55 -12.21 -7.70
CA GLU A 193 18.13 -11.22 -8.63
C GLU A 193 19.66 -11.33 -8.68
N ALA A 194 20.34 -11.51 -7.53
CA ALA A 194 21.78 -11.70 -7.49
C ALA A 194 22.21 -13.00 -8.21
N ALA A 195 21.54 -14.11 -7.94
CA ALA A 195 21.84 -15.38 -8.60
C ALA A 195 21.60 -15.31 -10.11
N GLN A 196 20.50 -14.69 -10.55
CA GLN A 196 20.20 -14.50 -11.97
C GLN A 196 21.25 -13.62 -12.65
N ALA A 197 21.71 -12.55 -12.00
CA ALA A 197 22.77 -11.68 -12.52
C ALA A 197 24.11 -12.43 -12.70
N CYS A 198 24.37 -13.45 -11.87
CA CYS A 198 25.54 -14.32 -11.98
C CYS A 198 25.30 -15.53 -12.90
N GLY A 199 24.10 -15.69 -13.48
CA GLY A 199 23.76 -16.84 -14.33
C GLY A 199 23.59 -18.17 -13.58
N ILE A 200 23.44 -18.13 -12.25
CA ILE A 200 23.34 -19.29 -11.35
C ILE A 200 21.87 -19.71 -11.22
N PRO A 201 21.52 -21.01 -11.42
CA PRO A 201 20.16 -21.50 -11.23
C PRO A 201 19.75 -21.45 -9.76
N VAL A 202 18.47 -21.11 -9.52
CA VAL A 202 17.90 -20.99 -8.17
C VAL A 202 16.82 -22.04 -7.96
N TYR A 203 17.02 -22.90 -6.99
CA TYR A 203 16.03 -23.88 -6.54
C TYR A 203 15.24 -23.26 -5.39
N VAL A 204 13.91 -23.28 -5.51
CA VAL A 204 13.02 -22.62 -4.56
C VAL A 204 12.11 -23.64 -3.89
N ILE A 205 12.23 -23.79 -2.58
CA ILE A 205 11.26 -24.58 -1.80
C ILE A 205 9.95 -23.78 -1.72
N GLN A 206 8.90 -24.34 -2.29
CA GLN A 206 7.55 -23.77 -2.26
C GLN A 206 7.00 -23.76 -0.84
N ARG A 207 6.18 -22.77 -0.53
CA ARG A 207 5.39 -22.75 0.70
C ARG A 207 4.34 -23.84 0.68
N PRO A 208 4.08 -24.51 1.83
CA PRO A 208 2.94 -25.42 1.93
C PRO A 208 1.62 -24.71 1.58
N PRO A 209 0.68 -25.38 0.91
CA PRO A 209 -0.64 -24.82 0.66
C PRO A 209 -1.36 -24.59 2.00
N LEU A 210 -2.07 -23.47 2.13
CA LEU A 210 -2.93 -23.19 3.28
C LEU A 210 -4.37 -23.61 3.00
N PRO A 211 -5.15 -23.89 4.06
CA PRO A 211 -6.58 -24.18 3.93
C PRO A 211 -7.34 -23.04 3.24
N ASP A 212 -8.35 -23.37 2.43
CA ASP A 212 -9.18 -22.39 1.71
C ASP A 212 -9.94 -21.43 2.63
N SER A 213 -10.09 -21.78 3.92
CA SER A 213 -10.72 -20.94 4.94
C SER A 213 -9.87 -19.72 5.36
N PHE A 214 -8.61 -19.65 4.95
CA PHE A 214 -7.75 -18.53 5.27
C PHE A 214 -7.98 -17.36 4.30
N THR A 215 -8.17 -16.16 4.85
CA THR A 215 -8.17 -14.92 4.07
C THR A 215 -6.75 -14.37 4.00
N PHE A 216 -6.21 -14.26 2.79
CA PHE A 216 -4.90 -13.66 2.56
C PHE A 216 -5.01 -12.15 2.49
N VAL A 217 -4.07 -11.46 3.16
CA VAL A 217 -3.98 -10.00 3.17
C VAL A 217 -2.54 -9.56 2.90
N GLN A 218 -2.37 -8.39 2.32
CA GLN A 218 -1.05 -7.78 2.10
C GLN A 218 -1.00 -6.42 2.77
N GLY A 219 0.10 -6.16 3.48
CA GLY A 219 0.37 -4.89 4.12
C GLY A 219 -0.58 -4.57 5.27
N MET A 220 -0.38 -3.38 5.85
CA MET A 220 -1.13 -2.93 7.01
C MET A 220 -2.57 -2.55 6.67
N GLU A 221 -2.77 -1.90 5.53
CA GLU A 221 -4.11 -1.50 5.09
C GLU A 221 -4.96 -2.70 4.66
N GLY A 222 -4.34 -3.68 3.98
CA GLY A 222 -5.00 -4.95 3.64
C GLY A 222 -5.44 -5.70 4.89
N LEU A 223 -4.59 -5.78 5.92
CA LEU A 223 -4.93 -6.39 7.20
C LEU A 223 -6.07 -5.62 7.91
N ARG A 224 -5.98 -4.28 7.94
CA ARG A 224 -7.02 -3.45 8.54
C ARG A 224 -8.37 -3.69 7.87
N LYS A 225 -8.43 -3.66 6.54
CA LYS A 225 -9.66 -3.93 5.77
C LYS A 225 -10.21 -5.33 6.02
N ALA A 226 -9.35 -6.34 6.11
CA ALA A 226 -9.79 -7.70 6.45
C ALA A 226 -10.40 -7.77 7.85
N ILE A 227 -9.79 -7.13 8.85
CA ILE A 227 -10.32 -7.08 10.22
C ILE A 227 -11.64 -6.30 10.25
N GLU A 228 -11.75 -5.16 9.57
CA GLU A 228 -13.01 -4.40 9.48
C GLU A 228 -14.17 -5.25 8.92
N ARG A 229 -13.87 -6.14 7.98
CA ARG A 229 -14.85 -7.06 7.38
C ARG A 229 -15.16 -8.28 8.27
N LEU A 230 -14.12 -8.92 8.83
CA LEU A 230 -14.26 -10.21 9.55
C LEU A 230 -14.60 -10.04 11.04
N ALA A 231 -14.28 -8.89 11.62
CA ALA A 231 -14.59 -8.51 12.99
C ALA A 231 -15.22 -7.11 13.03
N PRO A 232 -16.45 -6.92 12.49
CA PRO A 232 -17.13 -5.63 12.47
C PRO A 232 -17.19 -5.00 13.86
N GLY A 233 -16.89 -3.70 13.94
CA GLY A 233 -16.85 -2.96 15.21
C GLY A 233 -15.60 -3.19 16.06
N PHE A 234 -14.60 -3.94 15.58
CA PHE A 234 -13.32 -4.03 16.28
C PHE A 234 -12.62 -2.65 16.28
N PHE A 235 -12.48 -2.01 15.14
CA PHE A 235 -12.08 -0.61 15.06
C PHE A 235 -13.26 0.31 15.41
N PRO A 236 -13.02 1.43 16.11
CA PRO A 236 -14.09 2.39 16.42
C PRO A 236 -14.65 3.07 15.16
N LEU A 237 -13.82 3.22 14.13
CA LEU A 237 -14.17 3.82 12.84
C LEU A 237 -13.58 3.01 11.69
N ARG A 238 -14.38 2.78 10.66
CA ARG A 238 -13.99 2.06 9.44
C ARG A 238 -13.32 3.01 8.46
N SER A 239 -12.20 2.60 7.88
CA SER A 239 -11.51 3.34 6.81
C SER A 239 -12.18 3.16 5.46
N GLY A 240 -11.90 4.08 4.52
CA GLY A 240 -12.45 4.08 3.16
C GLY A 240 -11.39 4.20 2.07
N PHE A 241 -11.84 4.35 0.82
CA PHE A 241 -11.00 4.60 -0.34
C PHE A 241 -11.16 6.03 -0.85
N THR A 242 -10.06 6.63 -1.33
CA THR A 242 -10.09 7.93 -1.98
C THR A 242 -10.69 7.85 -3.39
N THR A 243 -11.13 8.98 -3.94
CA THR A 243 -11.56 9.05 -5.36
C THR A 243 -10.43 8.61 -6.30
N GLY A 244 -9.17 8.91 -5.97
CA GLY A 244 -8.00 8.49 -6.74
C GLY A 244 -7.80 6.98 -6.75
N THR A 245 -8.00 6.32 -5.62
CA THR A 245 -7.95 4.85 -5.50
C THR A 245 -9.05 4.19 -6.33
N CYS A 246 -10.28 4.69 -6.24
CA CYS A 246 -11.40 4.19 -7.04
C CYS A 246 -11.14 4.39 -8.54
N ALA A 247 -10.64 5.57 -8.95
CA ALA A 247 -10.28 5.84 -10.34
C ALA A 247 -9.16 4.92 -10.85
N THR A 248 -8.14 4.65 -10.01
CA THR A 248 -7.04 3.73 -10.37
C THR A 248 -7.56 2.31 -10.56
N ALA A 249 -8.39 1.83 -9.63
CA ALA A 249 -8.97 0.49 -9.72
C ALA A 249 -9.89 0.35 -10.95
N ALA A 250 -10.74 1.35 -11.20
CA ALA A 250 -11.61 1.38 -12.37
C ALA A 250 -10.80 1.42 -13.69
N ALA A 251 -9.74 2.23 -13.77
CA ALA A 251 -8.89 2.33 -14.95
C ALA A 251 -8.15 1.03 -15.24
N LYS A 252 -7.57 0.40 -14.21
CA LYS A 252 -6.92 -0.92 -14.35
C LYS A 252 -7.90 -1.97 -14.83
N ALA A 253 -9.06 -2.08 -14.19
CA ALA A 253 -10.09 -3.02 -14.58
C ALA A 253 -10.57 -2.79 -16.03
N ALA A 254 -10.75 -1.52 -16.45
CA ALA A 254 -11.15 -1.20 -17.80
C ALA A 254 -10.09 -1.61 -18.84
N LEU A 255 -8.79 -1.40 -18.56
CA LEU A 255 -7.74 -1.88 -19.47
C LEU A 255 -7.72 -3.41 -19.55
N VAL A 256 -7.81 -4.11 -18.43
CA VAL A 256 -7.88 -5.58 -18.42
C VAL A 256 -9.10 -6.07 -19.20
N ALA A 257 -10.28 -5.47 -18.96
CA ALA A 257 -11.50 -5.80 -19.69
C ALA A 257 -11.37 -5.55 -21.20
N LEU A 258 -10.72 -4.44 -21.60
CA LEU A 258 -10.48 -4.10 -23.01
C LEU A 258 -9.60 -5.15 -23.70
N LEU A 259 -8.56 -5.62 -23.04
CA LEU A 259 -7.61 -6.59 -23.61
C LEU A 259 -8.13 -8.03 -23.56
N SER A 260 -8.79 -8.42 -22.48
CA SER A 260 -9.25 -9.81 -22.27
C SER A 260 -10.67 -10.07 -22.76
N GLN A 261 -11.45 -9.03 -23.04
CA GLN A 261 -12.89 -9.10 -23.36
C GLN A 261 -13.71 -9.84 -22.28
N THR A 262 -13.31 -9.70 -21.00
CA THR A 262 -13.97 -10.36 -19.86
C THR A 262 -14.44 -9.34 -18.84
N VAL A 263 -15.57 -9.65 -18.19
CA VAL A 263 -16.11 -8.86 -17.07
C VAL A 263 -15.15 -8.91 -15.89
N GLN A 264 -14.84 -7.75 -15.33
CA GLN A 264 -14.02 -7.60 -14.13
C GLN A 264 -14.93 -7.39 -12.92
N THR A 265 -14.73 -8.15 -11.85
CA THR A 265 -15.47 -8.02 -10.58
C THR A 265 -14.64 -7.41 -9.47
N THR A 266 -13.33 -7.39 -9.63
CA THR A 266 -12.37 -6.82 -8.68
C THR A 266 -11.17 -6.26 -9.42
N SER A 267 -10.44 -5.35 -8.79
CA SER A 267 -9.20 -4.79 -9.36
C SER A 267 -8.13 -4.68 -8.28
N CYS A 268 -7.06 -5.46 -8.39
CA CYS A 268 -5.92 -5.37 -7.48
C CYS A 268 -5.00 -4.23 -7.92
N ILE A 269 -4.82 -3.22 -7.09
CA ILE A 269 -3.97 -2.06 -7.33
C ILE A 269 -2.96 -1.86 -6.21
N THR A 270 -1.88 -1.15 -6.51
CA THR A 270 -0.83 -0.81 -5.55
C THR A 270 -1.04 0.61 -5.02
N LEU A 271 -1.12 0.76 -3.70
CA LEU A 271 -1.19 2.07 -3.04
C LEU A 271 0.16 2.81 -3.10
N PRO A 272 0.19 4.12 -2.84
CA PRO A 272 1.46 4.88 -2.73
C PRO A 272 2.42 4.33 -1.67
N SER A 273 1.93 3.62 -0.67
CA SER A 273 2.72 2.90 0.34
C SER A 273 3.41 1.64 -0.20
N GLY A 274 3.11 1.20 -1.42
CA GLY A 274 3.52 -0.09 -1.97
C GLY A 274 2.61 -1.26 -1.61
N GLU A 275 1.62 -1.05 -0.76
CA GLU A 275 0.66 -2.09 -0.37
C GLU A 275 -0.38 -2.32 -1.47
N LYS A 276 -0.77 -3.58 -1.66
CA LYS A 276 -1.82 -3.94 -2.63
C LYS A 276 -3.18 -4.04 -1.95
N ILE A 277 -4.19 -3.51 -2.61
CA ILE A 277 -5.60 -3.61 -2.21
C ILE A 277 -6.42 -4.07 -3.41
N THR A 278 -7.62 -4.60 -3.14
CA THR A 278 -8.49 -5.16 -4.19
C THR A 278 -9.90 -4.60 -4.05
N PRO A 279 -10.17 -3.35 -4.50
CA PRO A 279 -11.52 -2.80 -4.52
C PRO A 279 -12.44 -3.60 -5.45
N PRO A 280 -13.75 -3.73 -5.11
CA PRO A 280 -14.73 -4.34 -5.99
C PRO A 280 -15.01 -3.45 -7.21
N VAL A 281 -15.19 -4.08 -8.36
CA VAL A 281 -15.67 -3.46 -9.60
C VAL A 281 -17.14 -3.84 -9.75
N THR A 282 -18.02 -2.86 -9.89
CA THR A 282 -19.48 -3.06 -9.87
C THR A 282 -20.09 -3.16 -11.26
N ALA A 283 -19.43 -2.62 -12.29
CA ALA A 283 -19.85 -2.74 -13.68
C ALA A 283 -18.64 -2.75 -14.62
N THR A 284 -18.78 -3.50 -15.71
CA THR A 284 -17.86 -3.51 -16.85
C THR A 284 -18.69 -3.37 -18.12
N GLU A 285 -18.37 -2.39 -18.93
CA GLU A 285 -19.09 -2.06 -20.17
C GLU A 285 -18.08 -1.86 -21.31
N TRP A 286 -18.51 -2.10 -22.54
CA TRP A 286 -17.71 -1.87 -23.75
C TRP A 286 -18.44 -0.88 -24.66
N ALA A 287 -17.72 0.07 -25.21
CA ALA A 287 -18.24 1.05 -26.16
C ALA A 287 -17.17 1.32 -27.23
N ASP A 288 -17.48 0.98 -28.47
CA ASP A 288 -16.56 1.07 -29.62
C ASP A 288 -15.20 0.40 -29.31
N ASN A 289 -14.12 1.20 -29.35
CA ASN A 289 -12.75 0.76 -29.06
C ASN A 289 -12.32 1.00 -27.61
N ALA A 290 -13.26 1.08 -26.67
CA ALA A 290 -13.00 1.38 -25.28
C ALA A 290 -13.69 0.38 -24.35
N ALA A 291 -13.17 0.24 -23.14
CA ALA A 291 -13.88 -0.39 -22.05
C ALA A 291 -14.05 0.60 -20.89
N LEU A 292 -15.15 0.44 -20.17
CA LEU A 292 -15.50 1.22 -18.99
C LEU A 292 -15.65 0.29 -17.81
N CYS A 293 -15.08 0.68 -16.67
CA CYS A 293 -15.34 -0.01 -15.42
C CYS A 293 -15.76 0.99 -14.34
N THR A 294 -16.66 0.54 -13.45
CA THR A 294 -17.20 1.34 -12.36
C THR A 294 -16.77 0.78 -11.02
N VAL A 295 -16.32 1.66 -10.15
CA VAL A 295 -16.04 1.39 -8.73
C VAL A 295 -16.87 2.33 -7.89
N ILE A 296 -17.69 1.80 -6.97
CA ILE A 296 -18.43 2.60 -6.00
C ILE A 296 -17.49 3.01 -4.88
N LYS A 297 -17.41 4.33 -4.62
CA LYS A 297 -16.57 4.85 -3.56
C LYS A 297 -17.15 4.52 -2.18
N ASP A 298 -16.42 3.77 -1.39
CA ASP A 298 -16.67 3.58 0.04
C ASP A 298 -15.68 4.42 0.84
N SER A 299 -16.16 5.48 1.48
CA SER A 299 -15.36 6.37 2.33
C SER A 299 -15.22 5.84 3.77
N GLY A 300 -15.72 4.65 4.08
CA GLY A 300 -15.81 4.14 5.44
C GLY A 300 -16.81 4.97 6.27
N ASP A 301 -16.41 5.29 7.48
CA ASP A 301 -17.21 6.11 8.40
C ASP A 301 -16.85 7.61 8.36
N ASP A 302 -16.07 8.02 7.35
CA ASP A 302 -15.78 9.43 7.08
C ASP A 302 -17.03 10.14 6.52
N PRO A 303 -17.37 11.36 7.01
CA PRO A 303 -18.50 12.12 6.49
C PRO A 303 -18.23 12.76 5.12
N ASP A 304 -17.47 12.10 4.27
CA ASP A 304 -17.13 12.52 2.92
C ASP A 304 -18.37 12.57 2.03
N VAL A 305 -18.64 13.73 1.44
CA VAL A 305 -19.81 13.96 0.56
C VAL A 305 -19.75 13.11 -0.71
N THR A 306 -18.60 12.57 -1.07
CA THR A 306 -18.42 11.70 -2.23
C THR A 306 -18.61 10.21 -1.90
N ASN A 307 -18.99 9.89 -0.66
CA ASN A 307 -19.31 8.50 -0.28
C ASN A 307 -20.47 7.96 -1.13
N GLY A 308 -20.31 6.74 -1.65
CA GLY A 308 -21.33 6.07 -2.48
C GLY A 308 -21.38 6.54 -3.93
N CYS A 309 -20.57 7.53 -4.34
CA CYS A 309 -20.54 7.93 -5.75
C CYS A 309 -19.90 6.86 -6.65
N SER A 310 -20.37 6.77 -7.87
CA SER A 310 -19.78 5.94 -8.92
C SER A 310 -18.55 6.65 -9.49
N VAL A 311 -17.39 6.00 -9.45
CA VAL A 311 -16.18 6.44 -10.13
C VAL A 311 -15.97 5.55 -11.33
N ILE A 312 -16.08 6.11 -12.52
CA ILE A 312 -16.02 5.39 -13.79
C ILE A 312 -14.73 5.78 -14.50
N ALA A 313 -13.99 4.79 -14.98
CA ALA A 313 -12.87 5.01 -15.87
C ALA A 313 -13.16 4.39 -17.23
N ARG A 314 -12.99 5.16 -18.29
CA ARG A 314 -13.01 4.74 -19.68
C ARG A 314 -11.57 4.73 -20.21
N ILE A 315 -11.15 3.61 -20.79
CA ILE A 315 -9.82 3.43 -21.37
C ILE A 315 -9.94 3.19 -22.87
N GLU A 316 -9.17 3.97 -23.64
CA GLU A 316 -9.01 3.84 -25.08
C GLU A 316 -7.53 3.70 -25.41
N LEU A 317 -7.19 2.78 -26.32
CA LEU A 317 -5.83 2.56 -26.79
C LEU A 317 -5.67 3.07 -28.22
N GLN A 318 -4.67 3.91 -28.44
CA GLN A 318 -4.25 4.30 -29.77
C GLN A 318 -3.02 3.51 -30.17
N ALA A 319 -3.16 2.65 -31.17
CA ALA A 319 -2.06 1.87 -31.73
C ALA A 319 -1.01 2.78 -32.38
N GLY A 320 0.25 2.40 -32.30
CA GLY A 320 1.36 3.11 -32.90
C GLY A 320 2.67 2.76 -32.21
N GLN A 321 3.78 2.98 -32.89
CA GLN A 321 5.10 2.70 -32.30
C GLN A 321 5.53 3.86 -31.38
N SER A 322 5.75 3.56 -30.09
CA SER A 322 6.34 4.48 -29.12
C SER A 322 7.07 3.66 -28.04
N PRO A 323 8.30 4.00 -27.67
CA PRO A 323 9.02 3.31 -26.59
C PRO A 323 8.25 3.28 -25.28
N THR A 324 7.53 4.38 -24.99
CA THR A 324 6.63 4.54 -23.86
C THR A 324 5.34 5.21 -24.33
N PRO A 325 4.15 4.67 -24.01
CA PRO A 325 2.90 5.31 -24.40
C PRO A 325 2.72 6.64 -23.70
N ALA A 326 2.14 7.62 -24.40
CA ALA A 326 1.65 8.84 -23.79
C ALA A 326 0.35 8.56 -23.03
N PHE A 327 0.16 9.18 -21.87
CA PHE A 327 -1.09 9.08 -21.10
C PHE A 327 -1.84 10.40 -21.14
N LEU A 328 -2.99 10.40 -21.80
CA LEU A 328 -3.87 11.56 -21.91
C LEU A 328 -5.04 11.42 -20.93
N PHE A 329 -5.05 12.28 -19.91
CA PHE A 329 -6.14 12.31 -18.92
C PHE A 329 -7.22 13.31 -19.32
N ARG A 330 -8.49 12.89 -19.28
CA ARG A 330 -9.66 13.68 -19.59
C ARG A 330 -10.65 13.72 -18.43
N ALA A 331 -11.27 14.88 -18.22
CA ALA A 331 -12.44 14.99 -17.37
C ALA A 331 -13.66 14.49 -18.15
N GLY A 332 -14.33 13.48 -17.64
CA GLY A 332 -15.66 13.11 -18.06
C GLY A 332 -16.72 13.80 -17.20
N GLU A 333 -17.96 13.32 -17.24
CA GLU A 333 -19.07 13.86 -16.45
C GLU A 333 -18.70 13.96 -14.97
N GLY A 334 -18.97 15.11 -14.34
CA GLY A 334 -18.84 15.33 -12.92
C GLY A 334 -17.41 15.41 -12.38
N VAL A 335 -16.39 15.32 -13.22
CA VAL A 335 -15.01 15.66 -12.87
C VAL A 335 -14.73 17.11 -13.23
N GLY A 336 -14.20 17.88 -12.29
CA GLY A 336 -14.02 19.32 -12.44
C GLY A 336 -12.85 19.70 -13.34
N THR A 337 -12.86 20.96 -13.77
CA THR A 337 -11.79 21.62 -14.51
C THR A 337 -11.08 22.62 -13.60
N VAL A 338 -9.76 22.67 -13.67
CA VAL A 338 -8.92 23.59 -12.91
C VAL A 338 -8.96 24.98 -13.54
N THR A 339 -9.28 26.02 -12.74
CA THR A 339 -9.36 27.40 -13.23
C THR A 339 -8.40 28.36 -12.50
N LEU A 340 -7.83 27.93 -11.36
CA LEU A 340 -6.90 28.75 -10.58
C LEU A 340 -5.54 28.06 -10.44
N PRO A 341 -4.45 28.82 -10.32
CA PRO A 341 -3.12 28.28 -10.01
C PRO A 341 -3.02 27.81 -8.55
N GLY A 342 -1.93 27.13 -8.18
CA GLY A 342 -1.63 26.71 -6.81
C GLY A 342 -2.00 25.25 -6.50
N LEU A 343 -2.72 24.57 -7.39
CA LEU A 343 -3.04 23.16 -7.21
C LEU A 343 -1.94 22.20 -7.71
N GLY A 344 -0.91 22.72 -8.40
CA GLY A 344 0.08 21.91 -9.10
C GLY A 344 -0.49 21.15 -10.30
N LEU A 345 -1.59 21.67 -10.86
CA LEU A 345 -2.28 21.15 -12.05
C LEU A 345 -2.35 22.24 -13.11
N GLU A 346 -2.46 21.81 -14.35
CA GLU A 346 -2.59 22.71 -15.50
C GLU A 346 -3.96 23.42 -15.48
N ILE A 347 -3.97 24.73 -15.68
CA ILE A 347 -5.21 25.53 -15.82
C ILE A 347 -5.91 25.11 -17.13
N GLY A 348 -7.21 24.88 -17.06
CA GLY A 348 -8.01 24.30 -18.14
C GLY A 348 -7.98 22.78 -18.19
N GLY A 349 -7.08 22.14 -17.46
CA GLY A 349 -6.97 20.70 -17.40
C GLY A 349 -7.95 20.02 -16.42
N PRO A 350 -8.07 18.68 -16.48
CA PRO A 350 -8.93 17.91 -15.57
C PRO A 350 -8.39 17.94 -14.14
N ALA A 351 -9.30 18.09 -13.17
CA ALA A 351 -8.98 18.09 -11.75
C ALA A 351 -8.62 16.68 -11.23
N ILE A 352 -7.61 16.08 -11.84
CA ILE A 352 -7.04 14.78 -11.46
C ILE A 352 -5.62 15.03 -10.95
N ASN A 353 -5.41 14.83 -9.64
CA ASN A 353 -4.15 15.16 -8.99
C ASN A 353 -2.98 14.25 -9.43
N ALA A 354 -1.75 14.70 -9.18
CA ALA A 354 -0.53 14.01 -9.61
C ALA A 354 -0.43 12.56 -9.09
N THR A 355 -0.80 12.32 -7.82
CA THR A 355 -0.74 10.96 -7.25
C THR A 355 -1.70 9.98 -7.96
N PRO A 356 -3.01 10.25 -8.13
CA PRO A 356 -3.88 9.42 -8.96
C PRO A 356 -3.35 9.21 -10.38
N ARG A 357 -2.87 10.26 -11.07
CA ARG A 357 -2.29 10.12 -12.42
C ARG A 357 -1.12 9.15 -12.43
N ARG A 358 -0.18 9.29 -11.47
CA ARG A 358 0.98 8.39 -11.37
C ARG A 358 0.57 6.94 -11.09
N LEU A 359 -0.41 6.72 -10.20
CA LEU A 359 -0.90 5.38 -9.90
C LEU A 359 -1.56 4.73 -11.11
N ILE A 360 -2.45 5.45 -11.79
CA ILE A 360 -3.11 4.98 -13.01
C ILE A 360 -2.06 4.66 -14.08
N THR A 361 -1.15 5.58 -14.35
CA THR A 361 -0.07 5.36 -15.33
C THR A 361 0.75 4.12 -14.99
N GLY A 362 1.17 3.96 -13.74
CA GLY A 362 1.96 2.79 -13.31
C GLY A 362 1.22 1.47 -13.49
N GLU A 363 -0.03 1.38 -13.02
CA GLU A 363 -0.83 0.16 -13.14
C GLU A 363 -1.12 -0.18 -14.61
N LEU A 364 -1.45 0.80 -15.45
CA LEU A 364 -1.71 0.56 -16.88
C LEU A 364 -0.44 0.19 -17.64
N THR A 365 0.70 0.81 -17.35
CA THR A 365 1.98 0.46 -17.96
C THR A 365 2.34 -1.00 -17.67
N THR A 366 2.22 -1.44 -16.41
CA THR A 366 2.46 -2.83 -16.02
C THR A 366 1.60 -3.82 -16.83
N ILE A 367 0.30 -3.54 -16.99
CA ILE A 367 -0.60 -4.40 -17.78
C ILE A 367 -0.19 -4.44 -19.26
N LEU A 368 0.21 -3.31 -19.84
CA LEU A 368 0.67 -3.26 -21.22
C LEU A 368 1.96 -4.07 -21.42
N GLU A 369 2.89 -4.00 -20.47
CA GLU A 369 4.13 -4.79 -20.48
C GLU A 369 3.84 -6.30 -20.37
N GLU A 370 3.02 -6.70 -19.41
CA GLU A 370 2.62 -8.09 -19.18
C GLU A 370 1.92 -8.72 -20.41
N ASN A 371 1.21 -7.91 -21.22
CA ASN A 371 0.54 -8.36 -22.44
C ASN A 371 1.39 -8.21 -23.72
N GLY A 372 2.68 -7.85 -23.60
CA GLY A 372 3.58 -7.70 -24.75
C GLY A 372 3.19 -6.57 -25.71
N LEU A 373 2.54 -5.53 -25.18
CA LEU A 373 2.10 -4.33 -25.90
C LEU A 373 3.07 -3.15 -25.77
N SER A 374 4.16 -3.31 -25.01
CA SER A 374 5.26 -2.34 -24.97
C SER A 374 5.77 -2.01 -26.36
N GLY A 375 5.88 -0.73 -26.67
CA GLY A 375 6.30 -0.25 -27.98
C GLY A 375 5.23 -0.27 -29.10
N LYS A 376 4.04 -0.84 -28.85
CA LYS A 376 2.96 -0.96 -29.84
C LYS A 376 1.80 0.01 -29.61
N ILE A 377 1.75 0.66 -28.46
CA ILE A 377 0.72 1.65 -28.09
C ILE A 377 1.37 3.03 -28.08
N LYS A 378 0.83 3.94 -28.86
CA LYS A 378 1.28 5.34 -28.93
C LYS A 378 0.70 6.16 -27.78
N GLU A 379 -0.59 5.99 -27.50
CA GLU A 379 -1.30 6.79 -26.51
C GLU A 379 -2.37 5.95 -25.80
N VAL A 380 -2.50 6.17 -24.48
CA VAL A 380 -3.58 5.65 -23.65
C VAL A 380 -4.44 6.83 -23.20
N VAL A 381 -5.68 6.87 -23.63
CA VAL A 381 -6.64 7.90 -23.20
C VAL A 381 -7.40 7.39 -21.99
N VAL A 382 -7.30 8.14 -20.89
CA VAL A 382 -7.93 7.83 -19.60
C VAL A 382 -8.98 8.91 -19.31
N THR A 383 -10.25 8.58 -19.44
CA THR A 383 -11.35 9.48 -19.10
C THR A 383 -11.95 9.04 -17.76
N ILE A 384 -11.97 9.92 -16.77
CA ILE A 384 -12.58 9.66 -15.46
C ILE A 384 -13.88 10.43 -15.35
N SER A 385 -14.96 9.75 -14.98
CA SER A 385 -16.28 10.32 -14.75
C SER A 385 -16.80 10.01 -13.35
N VAL A 386 -17.57 10.93 -12.80
CA VAL A 386 -18.28 10.75 -11.53
C VAL A 386 -19.69 11.35 -11.73
N PRO A 387 -20.64 10.54 -12.22
CA PRO A 387 -22.02 11.02 -12.41
C PRO A 387 -22.57 11.68 -11.13
N GLY A 388 -23.21 12.84 -11.25
CA GLY A 388 -23.65 13.67 -10.12
C GLY A 388 -22.52 14.45 -9.42
N GLY A 389 -21.28 14.39 -9.91
CA GLY A 389 -20.13 15.05 -9.27
C GLY A 389 -20.20 16.57 -9.27
N LYS A 390 -20.98 17.19 -10.20
CA LYS A 390 -21.23 18.63 -10.23
C LYS A 390 -21.99 19.09 -8.98
N GLU A 391 -23.04 18.38 -8.63
CA GLU A 391 -23.87 18.63 -7.44
C GLU A 391 -23.10 18.36 -6.15
N LEU A 392 -22.30 17.29 -6.14
CA LEU A 392 -21.41 16.96 -5.02
C LEU A 392 -20.37 18.07 -4.80
N ALA A 393 -19.78 18.60 -5.87
CA ALA A 393 -18.75 19.66 -5.81
C ALA A 393 -19.21 20.91 -5.07
N ALA A 394 -20.48 21.29 -5.19
CA ALA A 394 -21.05 22.44 -4.50
C ALA A 394 -20.98 22.31 -2.96
N ARG A 395 -20.86 21.09 -2.44
CA ARG A 395 -20.75 20.79 -1.01
C ARG A 395 -19.31 20.54 -0.54
N THR A 396 -18.33 20.78 -1.41
CA THR A 396 -16.89 20.61 -1.15
C THR A 396 -16.17 21.97 -1.17
N PHE A 397 -14.86 21.93 -0.91
CA PHE A 397 -13.98 23.09 -1.11
C PHE A 397 -13.60 23.35 -2.57
N ASN A 398 -14.00 22.49 -3.52
CA ASN A 398 -13.59 22.58 -4.91
C ASN A 398 -13.86 23.96 -5.56
N PRO A 399 -15.04 24.56 -5.41
CA PRO A 399 -15.29 25.89 -5.99
C PRO A 399 -14.32 26.95 -5.46
N LYS A 400 -14.01 26.92 -4.17
CA LYS A 400 -13.06 27.83 -3.55
C LYS A 400 -11.62 27.60 -4.04
N LEU A 401 -11.28 26.38 -4.38
CA LEU A 401 -9.98 26.02 -4.95
C LEU A 401 -9.89 26.27 -6.47
N GLY A 402 -10.93 26.80 -7.08
CA GLY A 402 -10.99 27.04 -8.52
C GLY A 402 -11.18 25.75 -9.34
N ILE A 403 -11.83 24.75 -8.77
CA ILE A 403 -12.25 23.54 -9.49
C ILE A 403 -13.73 23.67 -9.80
N ILE A 404 -14.07 23.80 -11.10
CA ILE A 404 -15.41 24.09 -11.59
C ILE A 404 -15.97 22.91 -12.38
N GLY A 405 -17.28 22.70 -12.30
CA GLY A 405 -18.01 21.69 -13.09
C GLY A 405 -18.02 20.29 -12.55
N GLY A 406 -17.30 20.01 -11.43
CA GLY A 406 -17.29 18.69 -10.82
C GLY A 406 -16.35 18.58 -9.62
N ILE A 407 -16.20 17.36 -9.15
CA ILE A 407 -15.27 17.04 -8.05
C ILE A 407 -13.83 16.85 -8.58
N SER A 408 -12.87 16.87 -7.64
CA SER A 408 -11.48 16.49 -7.92
C SER A 408 -11.23 14.99 -7.64
N ILE A 409 -10.37 14.39 -8.45
CA ILE A 409 -9.86 13.04 -8.23
C ILE A 409 -8.57 13.14 -7.43
N ILE A 410 -8.66 12.86 -6.14
CA ILE A 410 -7.57 13.08 -5.16
C ILE A 410 -7.27 11.84 -4.34
N GLY A 411 -6.13 11.84 -3.65
CA GLY A 411 -5.74 10.81 -2.69
C GLY A 411 -4.23 10.61 -2.65
N THR A 412 -3.59 11.18 -1.63
CA THR A 412 -2.13 11.06 -1.43
C THR A 412 -1.72 9.69 -0.89
N SER A 413 -2.49 9.14 0.05
CA SER A 413 -2.28 7.80 0.62
C SER A 413 -3.11 6.70 -0.07
N GLY A 414 -4.17 7.08 -0.78
CA GLY A 414 -5.16 6.16 -1.35
C GLY A 414 -6.25 5.73 -0.36
N ILE A 415 -6.07 5.92 0.93
CA ILE A 415 -7.00 5.53 2.00
C ILE A 415 -7.61 6.77 2.67
N VAL A 416 -8.92 6.73 2.89
CA VAL A 416 -9.64 7.70 3.73
C VAL A 416 -9.66 7.19 5.16
N ARG A 417 -9.13 7.98 6.09
CA ARG A 417 -9.24 7.73 7.53
C ARG A 417 -10.17 8.78 8.14
N PRO A 418 -11.29 8.36 8.77
CA PRO A 418 -12.25 9.29 9.33
C PRO A 418 -11.61 10.27 10.31
N PHE A 419 -11.96 11.54 10.20
CA PHE A 419 -11.48 12.62 11.05
C PHE A 419 -9.96 12.78 11.11
N SER A 420 -9.26 12.52 9.99
CA SER A 420 -7.81 12.64 9.91
C SER A 420 -7.33 14.08 10.08
N ASN A 421 -6.55 14.33 11.13
CA ASN A 421 -5.89 15.60 11.35
C ASN A 421 -4.92 15.98 10.23
N ASP A 422 -4.21 14.99 9.68
CA ASP A 422 -3.25 15.21 8.61
C ASP A 422 -3.94 15.60 7.30
N ALA A 423 -5.09 14.97 6.98
CA ALA A 423 -5.89 15.33 5.82
C ALA A 423 -6.44 16.76 5.96
N PHE A 424 -6.90 17.15 7.17
CA PHE A 424 -7.37 18.50 7.43
C PHE A 424 -6.26 19.55 7.29
N LEU A 425 -5.06 19.26 7.82
CA LEU A 425 -3.89 20.13 7.65
C LEU A 425 -3.43 20.24 6.20
N ALA A 426 -3.48 19.14 5.44
CA ALA A 426 -3.19 19.17 4.02
C ALA A 426 -4.19 20.04 3.25
N SER A 427 -5.49 20.06 3.64
CA SER A 427 -6.48 20.95 3.02
C SER A 427 -6.20 22.42 3.33
N ILE A 428 -5.84 22.75 4.59
CA ILE A 428 -5.42 24.11 4.98
C ILE A 428 -4.25 24.57 4.11
N ARG A 429 -3.23 23.74 3.98
CA ARG A 429 -2.07 24.07 3.17
C ARG A 429 -2.47 24.33 1.70
N LYS A 430 -3.31 23.48 1.15
CA LYS A 430 -3.75 23.61 -0.24
C LYS A 430 -4.56 24.88 -0.50
N GLU A 431 -5.46 25.26 0.42
CA GLU A 431 -6.18 26.51 0.36
C GLU A 431 -5.21 27.72 0.41
N ALA A 432 -4.22 27.69 1.31
CA ALA A 432 -3.22 28.74 1.43
C ALA A 432 -2.30 28.84 0.19
N GLU A 433 -1.92 27.69 -0.42
CA GLU A 433 -1.14 27.64 -1.66
C GLU A 433 -1.91 28.29 -2.82
N VAL A 434 -3.22 28.02 -2.96
CA VAL A 434 -4.06 28.67 -3.96
C VAL A 434 -4.16 30.18 -3.70
N ALA A 435 -4.41 30.59 -2.45
CA ALA A 435 -4.46 32.01 -2.09
C ALA A 435 -3.16 32.74 -2.47
N LYS A 436 -2.01 32.15 -2.17
CA LYS A 436 -0.69 32.72 -2.52
C LYS A 436 -0.48 32.77 -4.04
N ALA A 437 -0.86 31.72 -4.75
CA ALA A 437 -0.68 31.59 -6.19
C ALA A 437 -1.53 32.59 -7.00
N ILE A 438 -2.70 33.00 -6.48
CA ILE A 438 -3.50 34.07 -7.10
C ILE A 438 -3.05 35.50 -6.71
N GLY A 439 -1.94 35.62 -5.96
CA GLY A 439 -1.33 36.91 -5.60
C GLY A 439 -1.78 37.52 -4.28
N CYS A 440 -2.46 36.76 -3.40
CA CYS A 440 -2.78 37.27 -2.06
C CYS A 440 -1.51 37.48 -1.23
N SER A 441 -1.24 38.72 -0.82
CA SER A 441 -0.19 39.04 0.15
C SER A 441 -0.59 38.77 1.60
N ARG A 442 -1.91 38.77 1.85
CA ARG A 442 -2.55 38.57 3.15
C ARG A 442 -3.30 37.24 3.20
N LEU A 443 -3.17 36.49 4.32
CA LEU A 443 -3.98 35.32 4.60
C LEU A 443 -4.94 35.63 5.76
N VAL A 444 -6.25 35.37 5.56
CA VAL A 444 -7.27 35.58 6.60
C VAL A 444 -7.68 34.24 7.16
N ILE A 445 -7.26 33.93 8.39
CA ILE A 445 -7.56 32.66 9.03
C ILE A 445 -8.75 32.79 9.99
N ASN A 446 -9.65 31.81 9.96
CA ASN A 446 -10.90 31.85 10.70
C ASN A 446 -11.24 30.53 11.39
N SER A 447 -12.10 30.56 12.42
CA SER A 447 -12.49 29.37 13.19
C SER A 447 -13.72 28.63 12.65
N GLY A 448 -14.31 29.09 11.56
CA GLY A 448 -15.51 28.51 10.94
C GLY A 448 -16.40 29.57 10.29
N ALA A 449 -17.51 29.15 9.68
CA ALA A 449 -18.38 29.97 8.84
C ALA A 449 -18.88 31.28 9.48
N LYS A 450 -19.16 31.29 10.81
CA LYS A 450 -19.58 32.52 11.52
C LYS A 450 -18.45 33.54 11.58
N SER A 451 -17.25 33.13 11.95
CA SER A 451 -16.09 34.02 12.02
C SER A 451 -15.66 34.49 10.63
N GLU A 452 -15.78 33.64 9.61
CA GLU A 452 -15.50 34.02 8.23
C GLU A 452 -16.46 35.13 7.73
N ARG A 453 -17.77 34.97 7.97
CA ARG A 453 -18.77 35.96 7.59
C ARG A 453 -18.51 37.31 8.27
N PHE A 454 -18.18 37.28 9.54
CA PHE A 454 -17.84 38.52 10.29
C PHE A 454 -16.58 39.17 9.73
N LEU A 455 -15.54 38.41 9.47
CA LEU A 455 -14.28 38.92 8.90
C LEU A 455 -14.47 39.51 7.50
N LYS A 456 -15.28 38.88 6.65
CA LYS A 456 -15.61 39.39 5.32
C LYS A 456 -16.24 40.77 5.42
N GLY A 457 -17.27 40.96 6.24
CA GLY A 457 -17.87 42.27 6.48
C GLY A 457 -16.86 43.29 7.03
N TYR A 458 -16.18 42.96 8.13
CA TYR A 458 -15.21 43.85 8.77
C TYR A 458 -14.06 44.30 7.87
N LEU A 459 -13.50 43.38 7.05
CA LEU A 459 -12.39 43.70 6.17
C LEU A 459 -12.86 44.45 4.90
N SER A 460 -14.04 44.13 4.34
CA SER A 460 -14.58 44.84 3.18
C SER A 460 -14.87 46.32 3.51
N GLU A 461 -15.38 46.59 4.72
CA GLU A 461 -15.60 47.98 5.17
C GLU A 461 -14.29 48.75 5.33
N ARG A 462 -13.21 48.09 5.79
CA ARG A 462 -11.93 48.75 6.03
C ARG A 462 -11.03 48.91 4.83
N LEU A 463 -11.04 47.93 3.90
CA LEU A 463 -10.09 47.87 2.81
C LEU A 463 -10.68 48.48 1.52
N SER A 464 -11.97 48.68 1.46
CA SER A 464 -12.69 49.18 0.27
C SER A 464 -12.35 48.37 -1.03
N GLU A 465 -11.95 47.10 -0.84
CA GLU A 465 -11.54 46.21 -1.92
C GLU A 465 -12.42 44.96 -1.89
N GLU A 466 -12.65 44.36 -3.07
CA GLU A 466 -13.28 43.05 -3.16
C GLU A 466 -12.26 41.97 -2.79
N LEU A 467 -12.53 41.25 -1.67
CA LEU A 467 -11.63 40.24 -1.13
C LEU A 467 -11.89 38.89 -1.79
N PRO A 468 -10.89 38.28 -2.43
CA PRO A 468 -11.06 36.98 -3.04
C PRO A 468 -11.40 35.92 -1.99
N PRO A 469 -12.37 35.03 -2.24
CA PRO A 469 -12.79 34.01 -1.26
C PRO A 469 -11.65 33.05 -0.88
N GLN A 470 -10.64 32.90 -1.72
CA GLN A 470 -9.44 32.09 -1.48
C GLN A 470 -8.59 32.60 -0.33
N MET A 471 -8.62 33.92 -0.05
CA MET A 471 -7.88 34.55 1.05
C MET A 471 -8.31 33.99 2.43
N PHE A 472 -9.54 33.51 2.57
CA PHE A 472 -10.13 33.07 3.83
C PHE A 472 -9.92 31.59 4.07
N VAL A 473 -9.10 31.19 5.04
CA VAL A 473 -8.77 29.79 5.34
C VAL A 473 -9.30 29.40 6.73
N HIS A 474 -9.94 28.22 6.79
CA HIS A 474 -10.50 27.71 8.03
C HIS A 474 -9.46 26.85 8.77
N TYR A 475 -9.00 27.32 9.95
CA TYR A 475 -7.95 26.62 10.71
C TYR A 475 -8.45 25.53 11.67
N GLY A 476 -9.76 25.37 11.88
CA GLY A 476 -10.32 24.40 12.83
C GLY A 476 -9.77 24.57 14.27
N ASN A 477 -8.93 23.64 14.70
CA ASN A 477 -8.20 23.68 15.98
C ASN A 477 -6.67 23.76 15.77
N PHE A 478 -6.19 24.07 14.57
CA PHE A 478 -4.78 23.98 14.19
C PHE A 478 -4.13 25.35 13.97
N ILE A 479 -4.42 26.34 14.81
CA ILE A 479 -3.92 27.73 14.67
C ILE A 479 -2.40 27.76 14.48
N GLY A 480 -1.63 27.15 15.40
CA GLY A 480 -0.17 27.19 15.35
C GLY A 480 0.40 26.55 14.07
N LYS A 481 -0.20 25.45 13.60
CA LYS A 481 0.21 24.81 12.33
C LYS A 481 -0.18 25.66 11.12
N THR A 482 -1.35 26.30 11.15
CA THR A 482 -1.80 27.21 10.09
C THR A 482 -0.88 28.44 9.98
N LEU A 483 -0.47 29.02 11.12
CA LEU A 483 0.51 30.12 11.13
C LEU A 483 1.86 29.71 10.58
N LYS A 484 2.33 28.49 10.88
CA LYS A 484 3.56 27.94 10.27
C LYS A 484 3.43 27.80 8.74
N ILE A 485 2.30 27.28 8.26
CA ILE A 485 2.02 27.19 6.83
C ILE A 485 2.05 28.58 6.18
N ALA A 486 1.43 29.58 6.80
CA ALA A 486 1.44 30.95 6.28
C ALA A 486 2.86 31.55 6.21
N ALA A 487 3.68 31.28 7.23
CA ALA A 487 5.08 31.73 7.25
C ALA A 487 5.94 31.00 6.18
N GLU A 488 5.79 29.69 6.04
CA GLU A 488 6.46 28.89 5.00
C GLU A 488 6.11 29.37 3.58
N LEU A 489 4.84 29.76 3.36
CA LEU A 489 4.36 30.30 2.09
C LEU A 489 4.65 31.79 1.92
N GLN A 490 5.31 32.44 2.91
CA GLN A 490 5.76 33.84 2.87
C GLN A 490 4.59 34.83 2.64
N PHE A 491 3.49 34.69 3.38
CA PHE A 491 2.47 35.73 3.43
C PHE A 491 3.00 36.92 4.22
N ASP A 492 2.73 38.15 3.73
CA ASP A 492 3.22 39.37 4.35
C ASP A 492 2.42 39.69 5.64
N GLU A 493 1.14 39.29 5.67
CA GLU A 493 0.26 39.53 6.78
C GLU A 493 -0.69 38.33 7.02
N VAL A 494 -0.97 38.05 8.28
CA VAL A 494 -2.02 37.10 8.68
C VAL A 494 -3.03 37.79 9.56
N VAL A 495 -4.27 37.84 9.10
CA VAL A 495 -5.41 38.35 9.90
C VAL A 495 -6.13 37.14 10.50
N MET A 496 -6.29 37.15 11.82
CA MET A 496 -6.95 36.05 12.55
C MET A 496 -8.28 36.45 13.11
N GLY A 497 -9.35 35.79 12.67
CA GLY A 497 -10.65 35.84 13.27
C GLY A 497 -10.86 34.75 14.31
N ILE A 498 -11.03 35.15 15.57
CA ILE A 498 -11.20 34.18 16.64
C ILE A 498 -12.45 34.49 17.45
N MET A 499 -13.28 33.49 17.72
CA MET A 499 -14.41 33.62 18.65
C MET A 499 -13.90 33.72 20.10
N ILE A 500 -14.54 34.52 20.92
CA ILE A 500 -14.11 34.83 22.31
C ILE A 500 -13.82 33.57 23.14
N GLY A 501 -14.68 32.56 23.05
CA GLY A 501 -14.48 31.27 23.75
C GLY A 501 -13.26 30.47 23.30
N LYS A 502 -12.76 30.69 22.07
CA LYS A 502 -11.50 30.10 21.59
C LYS A 502 -10.31 31.00 21.96
N ALA A 503 -10.49 32.31 21.99
CA ALA A 503 -9.45 33.24 22.41
C ALA A 503 -9.01 32.97 23.86
N VAL A 504 -9.97 32.77 24.76
CA VAL A 504 -9.69 32.40 26.16
C VAL A 504 -8.94 31.08 26.33
N LYS A 505 -9.09 30.17 25.40
CA LYS A 505 -8.33 28.87 25.41
C LYS A 505 -6.91 29.00 24.86
N LEU A 506 -6.60 30.10 24.20
CA LEU A 506 -5.25 30.37 23.63
C LEU A 506 -4.40 31.19 24.58
N ALA A 507 -5.01 31.98 25.45
CA ALA A 507 -4.37 32.74 26.54
C ALA A 507 -4.00 31.83 27.70
#